data_11dc5dfcd3ec83f5b0495cc2726b6c8b
#
_entry.id   11dc5dfcd3ec83f5b0495cc2726b6c8b
#
_cell.length_a   1.000
_cell.length_b   1.000
_cell.length_c   1.000
_cell.angle_alpha   90.00
_cell.angle_beta   90.00
_cell.angle_gamma   90.00
#
_symmetry.space_group_name_H-M   'P 1'
#
loop_
_entity.id
_entity.type
_entity.pdbx_description
1 polymer ?
#
loop_
_entity_poly.entity_id
_entity_poly.type
_entity_poly.pdbx_seq_one_letter_code
_entity_poly.pdbx_strand_id
1 'polypeptide(L)'
;MNRLLICGFGPFPEALDNPAAPAVERLKLDHWATSGATVEYAVLPTVWDEAPKTALEALKAFSAHAVLLVGVSVHAELFRVETRARNRVSQIHADAQGRFWPSPLIDDNGPAERFVIAPAQAMTAAIQARGLTATLSSDAGDYLCNFTLYRLLAEVPMTAFLHVPTLSPRIDLDSIVTAVRAAAQAFAADLI
;
A
#
# COMPACT_ATOMS: atom_id res chain seq x y z
N MET A 1 -4.42 -16.76 -15.66
CA MET A 1 -3.31 -16.55 -14.74
C MET A 1 -3.58 -15.23 -14.00
N ASN A 2 -3.57 -15.24 -12.68
CA ASN A 2 -3.86 -14.03 -11.89
C ASN A 2 -2.78 -12.96 -12.10
N ARG A 3 -3.16 -11.70 -11.96
CA ARG A 3 -2.26 -10.55 -12.14
C ARG A 3 -2.35 -9.66 -10.91
N LEU A 4 -1.20 -9.42 -10.29
CA LEU A 4 -1.05 -8.60 -9.09
C LEU A 4 -0.24 -7.34 -9.45
N LEU A 5 -0.80 -6.17 -9.17
CA LEU A 5 -0.07 -4.91 -9.23
C LEU A 5 0.45 -4.58 -7.83
N ILE A 6 1.75 -4.26 -7.72
CA ILE A 6 2.36 -3.78 -6.47
C ILE A 6 2.73 -2.31 -6.65
N CYS A 7 2.19 -1.44 -5.79
CA CYS A 7 2.40 0.00 -5.86
C CYS A 7 3.13 0.50 -4.61
N GLY A 8 4.21 1.27 -4.78
CA GLY A 8 4.91 1.96 -3.70
C GLY A 8 4.71 3.46 -3.76
N PHE A 9 4.40 4.10 -2.64
CA PHE A 9 4.31 5.56 -2.57
C PHE A 9 5.67 6.22 -2.63
N GLY A 10 5.80 7.27 -3.41
CA GLY A 10 6.97 8.13 -3.49
C GLY A 10 7.19 9.00 -2.24
N PRO A 11 8.23 9.84 -2.26
CA PRO A 11 8.53 10.75 -1.14
C PRO A 11 7.45 11.82 -0.96
N PHE A 12 7.38 12.36 0.26
CA PHE A 12 6.53 13.49 0.64
C PHE A 12 7.22 14.28 1.77
N PRO A 13 6.76 15.51 2.12
CA PRO A 13 7.50 16.39 3.04
C PRO A 13 7.92 15.77 4.38
N GLU A 14 7.08 14.93 4.99
CA GLU A 14 7.38 14.26 6.26
C GLU A 14 8.22 12.98 6.13
N ALA A 15 8.45 12.49 4.88
CA ALA A 15 9.27 11.29 4.60
C ALA A 15 9.93 11.42 3.22
N LEU A 16 10.99 12.24 3.15
CA LEU A 16 11.77 12.41 1.90
C LEU A 16 12.49 11.13 1.48
N ASP A 17 12.81 10.26 2.44
CA ASP A 17 13.42 8.95 2.29
C ASP A 17 12.39 7.80 2.42
N ASN A 18 11.15 8.04 2.00
CA ASN A 18 10.09 7.03 2.01
C ASN A 18 10.58 5.72 1.36
N PRO A 19 10.69 4.62 2.11
CA PRO A 19 11.27 3.37 1.59
C PRO A 19 10.30 2.56 0.71
N ALA A 20 9.03 2.95 0.62
CA ALA A 20 8.02 2.17 -0.10
C ALA A 20 8.30 2.10 -1.61
N ALA A 21 8.56 3.24 -2.26
CA ALA A 21 8.91 3.25 -3.68
C ALA A 21 10.24 2.53 -3.96
N PRO A 22 11.37 2.80 -3.25
CA PRO A 22 12.61 2.04 -3.42
C PRO A 22 12.45 0.53 -3.26
N ALA A 23 11.62 0.07 -2.31
CA ALA A 23 11.37 -1.36 -2.13
C ALA A 23 10.65 -1.98 -3.34
N VAL A 24 9.64 -1.30 -3.87
CA VAL A 24 8.91 -1.76 -5.07
C VAL A 24 9.79 -1.71 -6.31
N GLU A 25 10.60 -0.67 -6.49
CA GLU A 25 11.57 -0.57 -7.58
C GLU A 25 12.63 -1.67 -7.52
N ARG A 26 13.11 -2.02 -6.31
CA ARG A 26 14.04 -3.13 -6.11
C ARG A 26 13.43 -4.47 -6.52
N LEU A 27 12.14 -4.73 -6.20
CA LEU A 27 11.43 -5.92 -6.67
C LEU A 27 11.36 -5.99 -8.19
N LYS A 28 11.11 -4.87 -8.84
CA LYS A 28 11.08 -4.76 -10.31
C LYS A 28 12.45 -5.04 -10.91
N LEU A 29 13.51 -4.45 -10.37
CA LEU A 29 14.89 -4.66 -10.81
C LEU A 29 15.36 -6.10 -10.62
N ASP A 30 14.98 -6.72 -9.51
CA ASP A 30 15.27 -8.13 -9.21
C ASP A 30 14.41 -9.11 -10.07
N HIS A 31 13.53 -8.62 -10.94
CA HIS A 31 12.57 -9.43 -11.70
C HIS A 31 11.80 -10.40 -10.79
N TRP A 32 11.47 -9.96 -9.57
CA TRP A 32 10.81 -10.83 -8.61
C TRP A 32 9.43 -11.26 -9.12
N ALA A 33 9.14 -12.54 -8.97
CA ALA A 33 7.89 -13.16 -9.38
C ALA A 33 7.35 -14.08 -8.28
N THR A 34 6.09 -14.44 -8.36
CA THR A 34 5.44 -15.40 -7.46
C THR A 34 4.77 -16.51 -8.27
N SER A 35 4.64 -17.70 -7.68
CA SER A 35 3.98 -18.83 -8.33
C SER A 35 2.46 -18.63 -8.56
N GLY A 36 1.83 -17.73 -7.80
CA GLY A 36 0.37 -17.52 -7.82
C GLY A 36 -0.12 -16.49 -8.83
N ALA A 37 0.75 -15.57 -9.27
CA ALA A 37 0.37 -14.48 -10.15
C ALA A 37 1.54 -13.94 -10.98
N THR A 38 1.21 -13.35 -12.13
CA THR A 38 2.12 -12.42 -12.83
C THR A 38 2.10 -11.08 -12.08
N VAL A 39 3.26 -10.47 -11.88
CA VAL A 39 3.40 -9.25 -11.07
C VAL A 39 3.86 -8.08 -11.94
N GLU A 40 3.28 -6.91 -11.74
CA GLU A 40 3.72 -5.63 -12.29
C GLU A 40 3.89 -4.62 -11.15
N TYR A 41 4.64 -3.54 -11.39
CA TYR A 41 5.08 -2.60 -10.38
C TYR A 41 4.84 -1.17 -10.83
N ALA A 42 4.38 -0.32 -9.88
CA ALA A 42 4.20 1.10 -10.10
C ALA A 42 4.67 1.93 -8.91
N VAL A 43 5.17 3.13 -9.17
CA VAL A 43 5.41 4.14 -8.15
C VAL A 43 4.27 5.16 -8.21
N LEU A 44 3.67 5.44 -7.06
CA LEU A 44 2.57 6.39 -6.94
C LEU A 44 3.09 7.74 -6.45
N PRO A 45 2.67 8.85 -7.07
CA PRO A 45 2.94 10.16 -6.53
C PRO A 45 2.20 10.34 -5.21
N THR A 46 2.81 11.00 -4.22
CA THR A 46 2.12 11.31 -2.96
C THR A 46 1.30 12.59 -3.12
N VAL A 47 0.32 12.52 -4.02
CA VAL A 47 -0.55 13.63 -4.45
C VAL A 47 -1.99 13.12 -4.49
N TRP A 48 -2.94 13.90 -3.92
CA TRP A 48 -4.30 13.43 -3.62
C TRP A 48 -4.97 12.64 -4.77
N ASP A 49 -5.48 13.28 -5.79
CA ASP A 49 -6.19 12.59 -6.87
C ASP A 49 -5.25 11.76 -7.78
N GLU A 50 -3.98 12.13 -7.85
CA GLU A 50 -3.04 11.49 -8.75
C GLU A 50 -2.63 10.10 -8.28
N ALA A 51 -2.51 9.86 -6.96
CA ALA A 51 -2.13 8.55 -6.45
C ALA A 51 -3.14 7.44 -6.83
N PRO A 52 -4.45 7.56 -6.52
CA PRO A 52 -5.41 6.54 -6.93
C PRO A 52 -5.57 6.46 -8.45
N LYS A 53 -5.50 7.60 -9.16
CA LYS A 53 -5.58 7.63 -10.64
C LYS A 53 -4.43 6.84 -11.27
N THR A 54 -3.19 7.08 -10.84
CA THR A 54 -1.99 6.36 -11.35
C THR A 54 -2.10 4.86 -11.07
N ALA A 55 -2.57 4.47 -9.88
CA ALA A 55 -2.78 3.06 -9.55
C ALA A 55 -3.83 2.41 -10.47
N LEU A 56 -4.97 3.09 -10.72
CA LEU A 56 -6.04 2.59 -11.59
C LEU A 56 -5.61 2.53 -13.07
N GLU A 57 -4.82 3.48 -13.55
CA GLU A 57 -4.25 3.46 -14.89
C GLU A 57 -3.28 2.29 -15.08
N ALA A 58 -2.36 2.07 -14.12
CA ALA A 58 -1.44 0.94 -14.13
C ALA A 58 -2.19 -0.39 -14.05
N LEU A 59 -3.22 -0.49 -13.21
CA LEU A 59 -4.08 -1.66 -13.09
C LEU A 59 -4.76 -1.99 -14.42
N LYS A 60 -5.35 -0.99 -15.09
CA LYS A 60 -6.01 -1.17 -16.40
C LYS A 60 -5.01 -1.59 -17.47
N ALA A 61 -3.85 -0.92 -17.56
CA ALA A 61 -2.80 -1.22 -18.53
C ALA A 61 -2.28 -2.66 -18.40
N PHE A 62 -2.11 -3.13 -17.16
CA PHE A 62 -1.67 -4.50 -16.88
C PHE A 62 -2.83 -5.50 -16.83
N SER A 63 -4.09 -5.05 -16.84
CA SER A 63 -5.28 -5.86 -16.58
C SER A 63 -5.16 -6.64 -15.26
N ALA A 64 -4.72 -5.96 -14.20
CA ALA A 64 -4.55 -6.59 -12.89
C ALA A 64 -5.90 -6.88 -12.23
N HIS A 65 -5.95 -7.96 -11.43
CA HIS A 65 -7.14 -8.37 -10.69
C HIS A 65 -7.06 -7.96 -9.21
N ALA A 66 -5.83 -7.67 -8.75
CA ALA A 66 -5.53 -7.34 -7.37
C ALA A 66 -4.43 -6.28 -7.27
N VAL A 67 -4.46 -5.50 -6.20
CA VAL A 67 -3.48 -4.43 -5.93
C VAL A 67 -2.95 -4.55 -4.51
N LEU A 68 -1.63 -4.57 -4.36
CA LEU A 68 -0.95 -4.37 -3.07
C LEU A 68 -0.35 -2.96 -3.04
N LEU A 69 -0.90 -2.11 -2.19
CA LEU A 69 -0.35 -0.80 -1.89
C LEU A 69 0.69 -0.91 -0.78
N VAL A 70 1.81 -0.21 -0.93
CA VAL A 70 2.89 -0.12 0.06
C VAL A 70 3.16 1.34 0.37
N GLY A 71 3.04 1.73 1.63
CA GLY A 71 3.28 3.11 2.09
C GLY A 71 4.02 3.13 3.43
N VAL A 72 4.74 4.22 3.72
CA VAL A 72 5.42 4.39 5.00
C VAL A 72 4.45 4.90 6.06
N SER A 73 4.57 4.37 7.27
CA SER A 73 3.98 4.98 8.47
C SER A 73 5.11 5.52 9.34
N VAL A 74 5.27 6.85 9.35
CA VAL A 74 6.41 7.53 10.01
C VAL A 74 6.50 7.30 11.52
N HIS A 75 5.40 6.89 12.15
CA HIS A 75 5.34 6.60 13.58
C HIS A 75 5.28 5.10 13.89
N ALA A 76 5.33 4.23 12.86
CA ALA A 76 5.29 2.79 13.09
C ALA A 76 6.70 2.22 13.30
N GLU A 77 6.84 1.36 14.31
CA GLU A 77 8.07 0.59 14.57
C GLU A 77 8.01 -0.82 13.97
N LEU A 78 6.87 -1.19 13.39
CA LEU A 78 6.60 -2.52 12.86
C LEU A 78 5.74 -2.45 11.59
N PHE A 79 5.72 -3.54 10.83
CA PHE A 79 4.88 -3.67 9.63
C PHE A 79 3.40 -3.80 10.02
N ARG A 80 2.52 -3.15 9.27
CA ARG A 80 1.08 -3.14 9.54
C ARG A 80 0.31 -3.48 8.28
N VAL A 81 -0.46 -4.58 8.31
CA VAL A 81 -1.40 -4.92 7.23
C VAL A 81 -2.76 -4.32 7.58
N GLU A 82 -3.20 -3.38 6.76
CA GLU A 82 -4.45 -2.65 7.03
C GLU A 82 -5.67 -3.50 6.68
N THR A 83 -6.70 -3.44 7.53
CA THR A 83 -7.95 -4.21 7.38
C THR A 83 -9.12 -3.36 6.89
N ARG A 84 -8.98 -2.05 6.88
CA ARG A 84 -10.00 -1.09 6.39
C ARG A 84 -9.40 0.25 6.02
N ALA A 85 -10.16 1.02 5.24
CA ALA A 85 -9.98 2.45 5.03
C ALA A 85 -11.20 3.22 5.57
N ARG A 86 -10.98 4.44 6.04
CA ARG A 86 -12.02 5.33 6.55
C ARG A 86 -12.27 6.49 5.60
N ASN A 87 -13.51 6.92 5.49
CA ASN A 87 -13.91 8.08 4.69
C ASN A 87 -13.55 9.39 5.43
N ARG A 88 -12.26 9.63 5.59
CA ARG A 88 -11.73 10.85 6.25
C ARG A 88 -10.41 11.28 5.65
N VAL A 89 -10.16 12.59 5.67
CA VAL A 89 -8.91 13.21 5.22
C VAL A 89 -8.41 14.20 6.24
N SER A 90 -7.09 14.20 6.47
CA SER A 90 -6.41 15.19 7.28
C SER A 90 -6.61 16.59 6.70
N GLN A 91 -6.94 17.53 7.58
CA GLN A 91 -7.09 18.95 7.23
C GLN A 91 -5.83 19.76 7.56
N ILE A 92 -4.79 19.09 8.07
CA ILE A 92 -3.52 19.73 8.52
C ILE A 92 -2.30 19.22 7.73
N HIS A 93 -2.44 18.19 6.90
CA HIS A 93 -1.35 17.67 6.07
C HIS A 93 -1.61 17.97 4.60
N ALA A 94 -0.68 18.68 3.98
CA ALA A 94 -0.68 18.91 2.54
C ALA A 94 -0.06 17.71 1.80
N ASP A 95 -0.43 17.51 0.52
CA ASP A 95 0.23 16.54 -0.34
C ASP A 95 1.66 16.99 -0.74
N ALA A 96 2.39 16.19 -1.51
CA ALA A 96 3.73 16.50 -1.96
C ALA A 96 3.83 17.75 -2.86
N GLN A 97 2.72 18.27 -3.35
CA GLN A 97 2.63 19.52 -4.09
C GLN A 97 2.18 20.72 -3.24
N GLY A 98 2.06 20.53 -1.92
CA GLY A 98 1.63 21.56 -0.98
C GLY A 98 0.12 21.84 -1.00
N ARG A 99 -0.70 20.93 -1.54
CA ARG A 99 -2.16 21.09 -1.64
C ARG A 99 -2.87 20.37 -0.51
N PHE A 100 -3.86 21.01 0.06
CA PHE A 100 -4.78 20.39 1.02
C PHE A 100 -6.00 19.82 0.28
N TRP A 101 -6.51 18.68 0.76
CA TRP A 101 -7.78 18.17 0.26
C TRP A 101 -8.94 19.08 0.74
N PRO A 102 -9.89 19.47 -0.14
CA PRO A 102 -10.86 20.52 0.17
C PRO A 102 -12.00 20.08 1.12
N SER A 103 -12.11 18.79 1.45
CA SER A 103 -13.15 18.20 2.30
C SER A 103 -12.55 17.37 3.43
N PRO A 104 -13.16 17.27 4.61
CA PRO A 104 -12.78 16.30 5.63
C PRO A 104 -13.10 14.85 5.23
N LEU A 105 -13.90 14.66 4.16
CA LEU A 105 -14.27 13.36 3.60
C LEU A 105 -13.56 13.10 2.27
N ILE A 106 -13.30 11.83 1.99
CA ILE A 106 -12.75 11.38 0.69
C ILE A 106 -13.86 11.40 -0.38
N ASP A 107 -15.07 11.03 0.02
CA ASP A 107 -16.24 10.92 -0.83
C ASP A 107 -17.48 11.33 -0.02
N ASP A 108 -18.09 12.45 -0.36
CA ASP A 108 -19.25 13.01 0.39
C ASP A 108 -20.47 12.07 0.37
N ASN A 109 -20.56 11.17 -0.61
CA ASN A 109 -21.65 10.19 -0.76
C ASN A 109 -21.20 8.75 -0.45
N GLY A 110 -19.95 8.56 -0.06
CA GLY A 110 -19.38 7.24 0.21
C GLY A 110 -19.67 6.72 1.62
N PRO A 111 -19.54 5.40 1.85
CA PRO A 111 -19.70 4.84 3.19
C PRO A 111 -18.62 5.33 4.14
N ALA A 112 -18.90 5.31 5.45
CA ALA A 112 -17.95 5.74 6.48
C ALA A 112 -16.65 4.93 6.45
N GLU A 113 -16.70 3.66 6.05
CA GLU A 113 -15.57 2.74 5.99
C GLU A 113 -15.70 1.79 4.80
N ARG A 114 -14.55 1.31 4.29
CA ARG A 114 -14.44 0.22 3.33
C ARG A 114 -13.50 -0.82 3.89
N PHE A 115 -13.94 -2.09 3.93
CA PHE A 115 -13.16 -3.19 4.47
C PHE A 115 -12.32 -3.85 3.40
N VAL A 116 -11.10 -4.24 3.80
CA VAL A 116 -10.19 -5.03 2.98
C VAL A 116 -10.64 -6.49 3.05
N ILE A 117 -10.91 -7.11 1.91
CA ILE A 117 -11.24 -8.54 1.79
C ILE A 117 -10.02 -9.40 1.43
N ALA A 118 -8.91 -8.77 1.05
CA ALA A 118 -7.63 -9.46 0.84
C ALA A 118 -7.17 -10.19 2.12
N PRO A 119 -6.34 -11.24 2.01
CA PRO A 119 -6.00 -12.15 3.12
C PRO A 119 -5.02 -11.51 4.12
N ALA A 120 -5.43 -10.47 4.83
CA ALA A 120 -4.58 -9.68 5.72
C ALA A 120 -3.90 -10.52 6.83
N GLN A 121 -4.60 -11.54 7.37
CA GLN A 121 -4.02 -12.45 8.35
C GLN A 121 -2.88 -13.28 7.76
N ALA A 122 -3.08 -13.85 6.56
CA ALA A 122 -2.06 -14.66 5.89
C ALA A 122 -0.85 -13.79 5.51
N MET A 123 -1.07 -12.56 5.05
CA MET A 123 0.00 -11.59 4.75
C MET A 123 0.80 -11.27 6.02
N THR A 124 0.12 -11.00 7.14
CA THR A 124 0.78 -10.72 8.43
C THR A 124 1.62 -11.90 8.89
N ALA A 125 1.06 -13.13 8.87
CA ALA A 125 1.76 -14.33 9.24
C ALA A 125 2.97 -14.63 8.35
N ALA A 126 2.86 -14.35 7.03
CA ALA A 126 3.96 -14.52 6.09
C ALA A 126 5.15 -13.58 6.38
N ILE A 127 4.87 -12.33 6.79
CA ILE A 127 5.91 -11.37 7.21
C ILE A 127 6.57 -11.87 8.50
N GLN A 128 5.77 -12.29 9.49
CA GLN A 128 6.27 -12.82 10.78
C GLN A 128 7.15 -14.05 10.58
N ALA A 129 6.80 -14.94 9.65
CA ALA A 129 7.60 -16.12 9.29
C ALA A 129 9.00 -15.77 8.72
N ARG A 130 9.25 -14.52 8.34
CA ARG A 130 10.57 -14.00 7.95
C ARG A 130 11.36 -13.40 9.11
N GLY A 131 10.87 -13.52 10.34
CA GLY A 131 11.51 -12.93 11.52
C GLY A 131 11.24 -11.42 11.70
N LEU A 132 10.31 -10.86 10.93
CA LEU A 132 9.94 -9.44 11.00
C LEU A 132 8.69 -9.26 11.87
N THR A 133 8.64 -8.19 12.65
CA THR A 133 7.48 -7.90 13.48
C THR A 133 6.37 -7.27 12.66
N ALA A 134 5.21 -7.93 12.59
CA ALA A 134 4.04 -7.44 11.85
C ALA A 134 2.75 -7.62 12.64
N THR A 135 1.76 -6.78 12.37
CA THR A 135 0.42 -6.85 12.98
C THR A 135 -0.67 -6.45 11.99
N LEU A 136 -1.90 -6.84 12.28
CA LEU A 136 -3.07 -6.26 11.65
C LEU A 136 -3.30 -4.85 12.18
N SER A 137 -3.79 -3.97 11.32
CA SER A 137 -4.18 -2.61 11.67
C SER A 137 -5.57 -2.30 11.14
N SER A 138 -6.33 -1.53 11.91
CA SER A 138 -7.63 -1.02 11.51
C SER A 138 -7.63 0.50 11.34
N ASP A 139 -6.45 1.10 11.20
CA ASP A 139 -6.28 2.55 11.05
C ASP A 139 -5.12 2.89 10.10
N ALA A 140 -5.46 3.06 8.83
CA ALA A 140 -4.53 3.50 7.79
C ALA A 140 -4.23 5.02 7.84
N GLY A 141 -4.62 5.69 8.92
CA GLY A 141 -4.45 7.12 9.10
C GLY A 141 -5.54 7.96 8.42
N ASP A 142 -5.19 9.17 8.06
CA ASP A 142 -6.08 10.12 7.37
C ASP A 142 -5.37 10.89 6.23
N TYR A 143 -4.24 10.35 5.77
CA TYR A 143 -3.44 10.91 4.70
C TYR A 143 -3.55 10.05 3.42
N LEU A 144 -2.62 10.22 2.48
CA LEU A 144 -2.65 9.61 1.13
C LEU A 144 -2.80 8.08 1.15
N CYS A 145 -2.26 7.40 2.18
CA CYS A 145 -2.37 5.94 2.32
C CYS A 145 -3.84 5.52 2.48
N ASN A 146 -4.53 6.10 3.45
CA ASN A 146 -5.95 5.87 3.69
C ASN A 146 -6.81 6.34 2.50
N PHE A 147 -6.50 7.53 1.95
CA PHE A 147 -7.21 8.10 0.81
C PHE A 147 -7.17 7.16 -0.40
N THR A 148 -5.98 6.71 -0.78
CA THR A 148 -5.81 5.83 -1.94
C THR A 148 -6.43 4.45 -1.71
N LEU A 149 -6.25 3.86 -0.51
CA LEU A 149 -6.89 2.60 -0.15
C LEU A 149 -8.42 2.71 -0.24
N TYR A 150 -8.99 3.77 0.32
CA TYR A 150 -10.44 3.99 0.28
C TYR A 150 -10.98 4.10 -1.16
N ARG A 151 -10.29 4.87 -2.01
CA ARG A 151 -10.67 5.04 -3.42
C ARG A 151 -10.55 3.73 -4.19
N LEU A 152 -9.46 2.99 -4.03
CA LEU A 152 -9.26 1.73 -4.75
C LEU A 152 -10.25 0.66 -4.32
N LEU A 153 -10.57 0.52 -3.03
CA LEU A 153 -11.56 -0.44 -2.54
C LEU A 153 -12.96 -0.24 -3.13
N ALA A 154 -13.26 0.95 -3.66
CA ALA A 154 -14.52 1.21 -4.36
C ALA A 154 -14.59 0.55 -5.74
N GLU A 155 -13.45 0.40 -6.42
CA GLU A 155 -13.35 -0.06 -7.80
C GLU A 155 -12.71 -1.45 -7.92
N VAL A 156 -11.79 -1.77 -6.99
CA VAL A 156 -10.98 -2.99 -6.98
C VAL A 156 -11.09 -3.64 -5.60
N PRO A 157 -12.08 -4.52 -5.37
CA PRO A 157 -12.28 -5.15 -4.06
C PRO A 157 -11.04 -5.90 -3.54
N MET A 158 -10.27 -6.54 -4.42
CA MET A 158 -9.01 -7.21 -4.09
C MET A 158 -7.85 -6.21 -3.99
N THR A 159 -7.98 -5.24 -3.09
CA THR A 159 -6.94 -4.28 -2.73
C THR A 159 -6.48 -4.53 -1.30
N ALA A 160 -5.15 -4.65 -1.11
CA ALA A 160 -4.49 -4.75 0.19
C ALA A 160 -3.59 -3.52 0.42
N PHE A 161 -3.28 -3.24 1.69
CA PHE A 161 -2.32 -2.20 2.06
C PHE A 161 -1.35 -2.70 3.11
N LEU A 162 -0.06 -2.52 2.85
CA LEU A 162 1.03 -2.75 3.79
C LEU A 162 1.69 -1.43 4.16
N HIS A 163 1.54 -1.00 5.40
CA HIS A 163 2.39 0.03 5.98
C HIS A 163 3.73 -0.55 6.40
N VAL A 164 4.79 0.08 5.94
CA VAL A 164 6.17 -0.23 6.33
C VAL A 164 6.68 0.85 7.29
N PRO A 165 7.55 0.50 8.25
CA PRO A 165 8.21 1.49 9.11
C PRO A 165 9.24 2.30 8.31
N THR A 166 9.69 3.43 8.89
CA THR A 166 10.83 4.19 8.38
C THR A 166 12.13 3.38 8.50
N LEU A 167 13.12 3.71 7.66
CA LEU A 167 14.46 3.13 7.79
C LEU A 167 15.08 3.48 9.14
N SER A 168 15.75 2.52 9.72
CA SER A 168 16.40 2.62 11.02
C SER A 168 17.56 1.63 11.13
N PRO A 169 18.41 1.68 12.16
CA PRO A 169 19.45 0.67 12.37
C PRO A 169 18.92 -0.78 12.50
N ARG A 170 17.62 -0.96 12.74
CA ARG A 170 16.97 -2.27 12.88
C ARG A 170 16.17 -2.69 11.66
N ILE A 171 15.78 -1.74 10.84
CA ILE A 171 14.93 -1.94 9.64
C ILE A 171 15.61 -1.24 8.47
N ASP A 172 16.29 -2.01 7.66
CA ASP A 172 16.91 -1.58 6.42
C ASP A 172 15.98 -1.82 5.20
N LEU A 173 16.39 -1.38 4.03
CA LEU A 173 15.61 -1.56 2.81
C LEU A 173 15.41 -3.06 2.47
N ASP A 174 16.39 -3.92 2.76
CA ASP A 174 16.28 -5.35 2.48
C ASP A 174 15.22 -6.02 3.38
N SER A 175 15.09 -5.56 4.62
CA SER A 175 14.00 -5.97 5.53
C SER A 175 12.62 -5.58 4.97
N ILE A 176 12.49 -4.36 4.42
CA ILE A 176 11.25 -3.88 3.81
C ILE A 176 10.95 -4.67 2.54
N VAL A 177 11.91 -4.87 1.65
CA VAL A 177 11.77 -5.72 0.45
C VAL A 177 11.32 -7.13 0.82
N THR A 178 11.91 -7.71 1.87
CA THR A 178 11.54 -9.04 2.40
C THR A 178 10.09 -9.08 2.86
N ALA A 179 9.63 -8.05 3.59
CA ALA A 179 8.24 -7.96 4.04
C ALA A 179 7.26 -7.82 2.87
N VAL A 180 7.58 -6.96 1.89
CA VAL A 180 6.73 -6.78 0.69
C VAL A 180 6.64 -8.07 -0.12
N ARG A 181 7.76 -8.80 -0.31
CA ARG A 181 7.77 -10.13 -0.98
C ARG A 181 6.88 -11.12 -0.24
N ALA A 182 7.02 -11.22 1.07
CA ALA A 182 6.23 -12.16 1.88
C ALA A 182 4.74 -11.86 1.83
N ALA A 183 4.36 -10.59 1.98
CA ALA A 183 2.97 -10.14 1.88
C ALA A 183 2.39 -10.40 0.48
N ALA A 184 3.11 -10.03 -0.57
CA ALA A 184 2.67 -10.22 -1.95
C ALA A 184 2.53 -11.70 -2.33
N GLN A 185 3.42 -12.57 -1.84
CA GLN A 185 3.34 -14.02 -2.06
C GLN A 185 2.12 -14.61 -1.38
N ALA A 186 1.83 -14.24 -0.12
CA ALA A 186 0.63 -14.68 0.59
C ALA A 186 -0.64 -14.18 -0.09
N PHE A 187 -0.65 -12.92 -0.55
CA PHE A 187 -1.77 -12.35 -1.28
C PHE A 187 -2.01 -13.06 -2.61
N ALA A 188 -0.97 -13.30 -3.41
CA ALA A 188 -1.07 -13.98 -4.68
C ALA A 188 -1.60 -15.42 -4.55
N ALA A 189 -1.29 -16.11 -3.47
CA ALA A 189 -1.77 -17.46 -3.19
C ALA A 189 -3.28 -17.52 -2.95
N ASP A 190 -3.90 -16.43 -2.49
CA ASP A 190 -5.35 -16.33 -2.23
C ASP A 190 -6.16 -15.91 -3.49
N LEU A 191 -5.48 -15.53 -4.56
CA LEU A 191 -6.12 -15.11 -5.81
C LEU A 191 -6.58 -16.30 -6.69
N ILE A 192 -6.44 -17.54 -6.20
CA ILE A 192 -6.70 -18.79 -6.95
C ILE A 192 -8.21 -19.07 -7.03
#